data_1534f3f7de86780837bf4fd831677695
#
_entry.id   1534f3f7de86780837bf4fd831677695
#
_cell.length_a   1.000
_cell.length_b   1.000
_cell.length_c   1.000
_cell.angle_alpha   90.00
_cell.angle_beta   90.00
_cell.angle_gamma   90.00
#
_symmetry.space_group_name_H-M   'P 1'
#
loop_
_entity.id
_entity.type
_entity.pdbx_description
1 polymer ?
#
loop_
_entity_poly.entity_id
_entity_poly.type
_entity_poly.pdbx_seq_one_letter_code
_entity_poly.pdbx_strand_id
1 'polypeptide(L)'
;MNNSMFPDAIAAQIGNCGVIAVLVIDRVEDSVPVARALIGGGVSAMELTLRTPAAIDALRAIKRDVPEMLAGAGTVITPAQVGQVLEAGADFAVSAGTNRRVVEEAGRLGLPFAPGIATPSDIEQALEFGCRLLKFFPAEPGGGLAYLKSMAAPYAHLGLKFIPLGGLDAGNMKSY
;
A
#
# COMPACT_ATOMS: atom_id res chain seq x y z
N MET A 1 22.31 7.64 -6.68
CA MET A 1 20.99 7.45 -7.31
C MET A 1 20.08 6.87 -6.25
N ASN A 2 18.96 7.52 -5.96
CA ASN A 2 18.01 7.06 -4.93
C ASN A 2 17.26 5.84 -5.49
N ASN A 3 17.74 4.65 -5.22
CA ASN A 3 17.13 3.40 -5.70
C ASN A 3 16.01 3.00 -4.73
N SER A 4 15.00 3.87 -4.58
CA SER A 4 13.81 3.53 -3.79
C SER A 4 13.02 2.45 -4.52
N MET A 5 12.65 1.39 -3.81
CA MET A 5 11.78 0.33 -4.33
C MET A 5 10.40 0.87 -4.76
N PHE A 6 10.02 2.04 -4.28
CA PHE A 6 8.75 2.70 -4.62
C PHE A 6 9.04 3.97 -5.44
N PRO A 7 8.63 4.03 -6.73
CA PRO A 7 8.89 5.17 -7.60
C PRO A 7 8.28 6.47 -7.07
N ASP A 8 9.06 7.56 -7.14
CA ASP A 8 8.61 8.88 -6.69
C ASP A 8 7.33 9.35 -7.39
N ALA A 9 7.14 8.99 -8.66
CA ALA A 9 5.94 9.33 -9.43
C ALA A 9 4.67 8.72 -8.82
N ILE A 10 4.70 7.44 -8.43
CA ILE A 10 3.55 6.76 -7.80
C ILE A 10 3.34 7.31 -6.39
N ALA A 11 4.41 7.51 -5.63
CA ALA A 11 4.33 8.11 -4.30
C ALA A 11 3.73 9.53 -4.34
N ALA A 12 4.05 10.32 -5.37
CA ALA A 12 3.47 11.65 -5.58
C ALA A 12 1.97 11.56 -5.95
N GLN A 13 1.56 10.61 -6.78
CA GLN A 13 0.14 10.40 -7.11
C GLN A 13 -0.68 10.05 -5.86
N ILE A 14 -0.17 9.15 -5.01
CA ILE A 14 -0.79 8.81 -3.72
C ILE A 14 -0.87 10.05 -2.83
N GLY A 15 0.22 10.80 -2.71
CA GLY A 15 0.26 12.02 -1.90
C GLY A 15 -0.71 13.10 -2.38
N ASN A 16 -0.87 13.27 -3.70
CA ASN A 16 -1.82 14.23 -4.28
C ASN A 16 -3.27 13.80 -4.06
N CYS A 17 -3.56 12.52 -4.06
CA CYS A 17 -4.89 11.99 -3.69
C CYS A 17 -5.17 12.20 -2.18
N GLY A 18 -4.14 12.08 -1.34
CA GLY A 18 -4.21 12.25 0.11
C GLY A 18 -4.85 11.08 0.86
N VAL A 19 -5.56 10.18 0.18
CA VAL A 19 -6.24 9.02 0.76
C VAL A 19 -6.07 7.80 -0.14
N ILE A 20 -5.85 6.63 0.46
CA ILE A 20 -5.96 5.33 -0.21
C ILE A 20 -7.18 4.61 0.35
N ALA A 21 -8.18 4.34 -0.48
CA ALA A 21 -9.32 3.53 -0.08
C ALA A 21 -8.92 2.05 0.04
N VAL A 22 -9.11 1.44 1.22
CA VAL A 22 -8.79 0.03 1.43
C VAL A 22 -10.05 -0.82 1.31
N LEU A 23 -10.03 -1.76 0.38
CA LEU A 23 -11.21 -2.52 -0.02
C LEU A 23 -11.05 -4.02 0.17
N VAL A 24 -12.16 -4.65 0.52
CA VAL A 24 -12.40 -6.09 0.42
C VAL A 24 -13.51 -6.29 -0.60
N ILE A 25 -13.24 -6.99 -1.69
CA ILE A 25 -14.22 -7.25 -2.76
C ILE A 25 -14.51 -8.75 -2.77
N ASP A 26 -15.76 -9.11 -2.54
CA ASP A 26 -16.21 -10.51 -2.49
C ASP A 26 -16.65 -11.02 -3.86
N ARG A 27 -17.08 -10.13 -4.76
CA ARG A 27 -17.56 -10.46 -6.11
C ARG A 27 -16.91 -9.55 -7.14
N VAL A 28 -16.40 -10.15 -8.22
CA VAL A 28 -15.69 -9.41 -9.28
C VAL A 28 -16.55 -8.31 -9.89
N GLU A 29 -17.86 -8.56 -10.07
CA GLU A 29 -18.80 -7.61 -10.65
C GLU A 29 -18.98 -6.31 -9.86
N ASP A 30 -18.67 -6.31 -8.56
CA ASP A 30 -18.76 -5.11 -7.72
C ASP A 30 -17.52 -4.21 -7.87
N SER A 31 -16.42 -4.73 -8.39
CA SER A 31 -15.12 -4.05 -8.38
C SER A 31 -15.09 -2.76 -9.20
N VAL A 32 -15.56 -2.80 -10.43
CA VAL A 32 -15.58 -1.64 -11.35
C VAL A 32 -16.56 -0.56 -10.88
N PRO A 33 -17.82 -0.89 -10.48
CA PRO A 33 -18.72 0.11 -9.90
C PRO A 33 -18.16 0.82 -8.67
N VAL A 34 -17.50 0.08 -7.76
CA VAL A 34 -16.87 0.66 -6.57
C VAL A 34 -15.70 1.58 -6.95
N ALA A 35 -14.83 1.15 -7.86
CA ALA A 35 -13.71 1.98 -8.33
C ALA A 35 -14.20 3.29 -8.98
N ARG A 36 -15.23 3.22 -9.81
CA ARG A 36 -15.85 4.42 -10.42
C ARG A 36 -16.50 5.35 -9.39
N ALA A 37 -17.15 4.79 -8.37
CA ALA A 37 -17.72 5.57 -7.29
C ALA A 37 -16.64 6.31 -6.49
N LEU A 38 -15.49 5.68 -6.22
CA LEU A 38 -14.34 6.30 -5.59
C LEU A 38 -13.81 7.47 -6.42
N ILE A 39 -13.57 7.26 -7.72
CA ILE A 39 -13.15 8.34 -8.65
C ILE A 39 -14.16 9.49 -8.63
N GLY A 40 -15.47 9.20 -8.72
CA GLY A 40 -16.53 10.20 -8.65
C GLY A 40 -16.55 10.97 -7.34
N GLY A 41 -16.07 10.38 -6.24
CA GLY A 41 -15.87 11.00 -4.93
C GLY A 41 -14.51 11.71 -4.76
N GLY A 42 -13.66 11.72 -5.78
CA GLY A 42 -12.33 12.35 -5.73
C GLY A 42 -11.23 11.46 -5.16
N VAL A 43 -11.50 10.18 -4.91
CA VAL A 43 -10.48 9.21 -4.43
C VAL A 43 -9.96 8.41 -5.61
N SER A 44 -8.73 8.71 -6.05
CA SER A 44 -8.08 8.11 -7.23
C SER A 44 -7.03 7.06 -6.89
N ALA A 45 -6.88 6.69 -5.62
CA ALA A 45 -5.97 5.64 -5.18
C ALA A 45 -6.71 4.62 -4.30
N MET A 46 -6.48 3.32 -4.53
CA MET A 46 -7.08 2.25 -3.75
C MET A 46 -6.10 1.10 -3.50
N GLU A 47 -6.33 0.38 -2.40
CA GLU A 47 -5.69 -0.88 -2.04
C GLU A 47 -6.75 -1.98 -2.03
N LEU A 48 -6.70 -2.91 -2.99
CA LEU A 48 -7.53 -4.11 -2.98
C LEU A 48 -6.83 -5.22 -2.20
N THR A 49 -7.43 -5.68 -1.11
CA THR A 49 -6.78 -6.68 -0.25
C THR A 49 -6.99 -8.10 -0.76
N LEU A 50 -5.93 -8.92 -0.77
CA LEU A 50 -5.97 -10.33 -1.17
C LEU A 50 -6.58 -11.22 -0.07
N ARG A 51 -7.78 -10.86 0.39
CA ARG A 51 -8.51 -11.58 1.47
C ARG A 51 -9.72 -12.37 0.96
N THR A 52 -9.99 -12.30 -0.34
CA THR A 52 -11.09 -13.03 -0.99
C THR A 52 -10.59 -13.75 -2.23
N PRO A 53 -11.24 -14.83 -2.65
CA PRO A 53 -10.92 -15.51 -3.91
C PRO A 53 -11.09 -14.61 -5.15
N ALA A 54 -11.98 -13.61 -5.08
CA ALA A 54 -12.27 -12.70 -6.18
C ALA A 54 -11.21 -11.60 -6.39
N ALA A 55 -10.31 -11.39 -5.41
CA ALA A 55 -9.46 -10.20 -5.35
C ALA A 55 -8.58 -9.98 -6.62
N ILE A 56 -7.92 -11.03 -7.11
CA ILE A 56 -7.06 -10.92 -8.30
C ILE A 56 -7.86 -10.58 -9.55
N ASP A 57 -9.00 -11.23 -9.78
CA ASP A 57 -9.84 -10.98 -10.93
C ASP A 57 -10.54 -9.61 -10.85
N ALA A 58 -10.91 -9.18 -9.64
CA ALA A 58 -11.41 -7.84 -9.37
C ALA A 58 -10.35 -6.76 -9.70
N LEU A 59 -9.08 -6.98 -9.32
CA LEU A 59 -7.98 -6.08 -9.67
C LEU A 59 -7.79 -5.98 -11.18
N ARG A 60 -7.79 -7.11 -11.91
CA ARG A 60 -7.73 -7.12 -13.39
C ARG A 60 -8.87 -6.33 -14.02
N ALA A 61 -10.10 -6.51 -13.52
CA ALA A 61 -11.26 -5.79 -14.02
C ALA A 61 -11.13 -4.28 -13.81
N ILE A 62 -10.69 -3.85 -12.62
CA ILE A 62 -10.45 -2.43 -12.32
C ILE A 62 -9.38 -1.86 -13.26
N LYS A 63 -8.24 -2.52 -13.40
CA LYS A 63 -7.14 -2.04 -14.26
C LYS A 63 -7.52 -1.95 -15.74
N ARG A 64 -8.40 -2.83 -16.22
CA ARG A 64 -8.91 -2.80 -17.59
C ARG A 64 -9.94 -1.69 -17.81
N ASP A 65 -10.91 -1.54 -16.89
CA ASP A 65 -12.13 -0.78 -17.13
C ASP A 65 -12.14 0.60 -16.41
N VAL A 66 -11.18 0.85 -15.51
CA VAL A 66 -11.00 2.12 -14.77
C VAL A 66 -9.50 2.46 -14.73
N PRO A 67 -8.86 2.69 -15.90
CA PRO A 67 -7.40 2.86 -15.98
C PRO A 67 -6.87 4.10 -15.24
N GLU A 68 -7.72 5.08 -14.96
CA GLU A 68 -7.40 6.28 -14.16
C GLU A 68 -7.27 5.98 -12.66
N MET A 69 -7.76 4.82 -12.18
CA MET A 69 -7.59 4.40 -10.79
C MET A 69 -6.16 3.90 -10.56
N LEU A 70 -5.45 4.50 -9.62
CA LEU A 70 -4.21 3.95 -9.09
C LEU A 70 -4.54 2.79 -8.16
N ALA A 71 -4.54 1.58 -8.71
CA ALA A 71 -4.99 0.37 -8.02
C ALA A 71 -3.82 -0.46 -7.52
N GLY A 72 -3.62 -0.49 -6.21
CA GLY A 72 -2.66 -1.34 -5.53
C GLY A 72 -3.29 -2.62 -4.96
N ALA A 73 -2.43 -3.58 -4.63
CA ALA A 73 -2.81 -4.81 -3.94
C ALA A 73 -2.33 -4.78 -2.48
N GLY A 74 -3.23 -5.09 -1.54
CA GLY A 74 -2.89 -5.26 -0.13
C GLY A 74 -2.90 -6.71 0.32
N THR A 75 -2.34 -6.96 1.51
CA THR A 75 -2.22 -8.31 2.07
C THR A 75 -1.41 -9.26 1.17
N VAL A 76 -0.37 -8.71 0.50
CA VAL A 76 0.58 -9.51 -0.27
C VAL A 76 1.60 -10.11 0.71
N ILE A 77 1.45 -11.39 1.03
CA ILE A 77 2.16 -12.05 2.13
C ILE A 77 3.03 -13.24 1.69
N THR A 78 2.98 -13.58 0.40
CA THR A 78 3.83 -14.63 -0.18
C THR A 78 4.51 -14.16 -1.46
N PRO A 79 5.71 -14.70 -1.80
CA PRO A 79 6.37 -14.38 -3.08
C PRO A 79 5.50 -14.69 -4.32
N ALA A 80 4.73 -15.77 -4.29
CA ALA A 80 3.83 -16.11 -5.40
C ALA A 80 2.76 -15.03 -5.65
N GLN A 81 2.23 -14.43 -4.59
CA GLN A 81 1.25 -13.34 -4.72
C GLN A 81 1.86 -12.08 -5.39
N VAL A 82 3.16 -11.83 -5.24
CA VAL A 82 3.83 -10.71 -5.90
C VAL A 82 3.71 -10.84 -7.43
N GLY A 83 4.00 -12.02 -7.98
CA GLY A 83 3.82 -12.29 -9.40
C GLY A 83 2.36 -12.17 -9.84
N GLN A 84 1.43 -12.75 -9.07
CA GLN A 84 0.00 -12.71 -9.39
C GLN A 84 -0.57 -11.28 -9.48
N VAL A 85 -0.21 -10.40 -8.52
CA VAL A 85 -0.71 -9.02 -8.52
C VAL A 85 -0.03 -8.18 -9.60
N LEU A 86 1.23 -8.44 -9.91
CA LEU A 86 1.92 -7.79 -11.03
C LEU A 86 1.27 -8.17 -12.36
N GLU A 87 1.00 -9.45 -12.60
CA GLU A 87 0.29 -9.95 -13.79
C GLU A 87 -1.15 -9.41 -13.87
N ALA A 88 -1.78 -9.14 -12.73
CA ALA A 88 -3.10 -8.50 -12.68
C ALA A 88 -3.05 -6.98 -12.97
N GLY A 89 -1.86 -6.40 -13.11
CA GLY A 89 -1.65 -5.00 -13.45
C GLY A 89 -1.65 -4.05 -12.25
N ALA A 90 -1.36 -4.54 -11.04
CA ALA A 90 -1.22 -3.68 -9.85
C ALA A 90 -0.19 -2.57 -10.09
N ASP A 91 -0.52 -1.33 -9.76
CA ASP A 91 0.41 -0.20 -9.82
C ASP A 91 1.41 -0.23 -8.66
N PHE A 92 1.02 -0.81 -7.53
CA PHE A 92 1.84 -1.01 -6.34
C PHE A 92 1.29 -2.15 -5.48
N ALA A 93 2.07 -2.57 -4.51
CA ALA A 93 1.58 -3.52 -3.51
C ALA A 93 2.06 -3.15 -2.10
N VAL A 94 1.32 -3.62 -1.10
CA VAL A 94 1.62 -3.44 0.32
C VAL A 94 1.36 -4.73 1.10
N SER A 95 2.01 -4.85 2.25
CA SER A 95 1.80 -5.96 3.19
C SER A 95 1.49 -5.46 4.60
N ALA A 96 1.01 -6.33 5.47
CA ALA A 96 0.76 -6.01 6.87
C ALA A 96 2.05 -5.93 7.70
N GLY A 97 3.09 -6.65 7.29
CA GLY A 97 4.41 -6.67 7.94
C GLY A 97 5.54 -6.77 6.92
N THR A 98 6.78 -6.74 7.38
CA THR A 98 7.98 -6.85 6.56
C THR A 98 8.42 -8.30 6.44
N ASN A 99 7.98 -8.99 5.39
CA ASN A 99 8.46 -10.32 5.05
C ASN A 99 9.59 -10.22 4.02
N ARG A 100 10.81 -10.54 4.43
CA ARG A 100 12.01 -10.48 3.60
C ARG A 100 11.82 -11.08 2.20
N ARG A 101 11.29 -12.31 2.13
CA ARG A 101 11.13 -13.04 0.86
C ARG A 101 10.15 -12.35 -0.10
N VAL A 102 9.11 -11.71 0.46
CA VAL A 102 8.12 -10.95 -0.33
C VAL A 102 8.74 -9.66 -0.86
N VAL A 103 9.47 -8.95 -0.02
CA VAL A 103 10.16 -7.70 -0.40
C VAL A 103 11.23 -7.97 -1.47
N GLU A 104 12.05 -9.03 -1.29
CA GLU A 104 13.04 -9.44 -2.28
C GLU A 104 12.40 -9.78 -3.63
N GLU A 105 11.29 -10.51 -3.62
CA GLU A 105 10.58 -10.87 -4.86
C GLU A 105 9.94 -9.65 -5.53
N ALA A 106 9.37 -8.72 -4.77
CA ALA A 106 8.85 -7.47 -5.31
C ALA A 106 9.97 -6.65 -5.98
N GLY A 107 11.14 -6.55 -5.35
CA GLY A 107 12.30 -5.88 -5.93
C GLY A 107 12.81 -6.58 -7.19
N ARG A 108 12.86 -7.92 -7.21
CA ARG A 108 13.27 -8.72 -8.36
C ARG A 108 12.34 -8.53 -9.56
N LEU A 109 11.03 -8.42 -9.32
CA LEU A 109 10.01 -8.25 -10.36
C LEU A 109 9.75 -6.79 -10.71
N GLY A 110 10.33 -5.83 -9.99
CA GLY A 110 10.12 -4.40 -10.21
C GLY A 110 8.74 -3.90 -9.80
N LEU A 111 8.03 -4.62 -8.91
CA LEU A 111 6.75 -4.18 -8.37
C LEU A 111 6.98 -3.13 -7.27
N PRO A 112 6.45 -1.89 -7.38
CA PRO A 112 6.49 -0.92 -6.30
C PRO A 112 5.87 -1.50 -5.02
N PHE A 113 6.65 -1.55 -3.93
CA PHE A 113 6.23 -2.25 -2.73
C PHE A 113 6.48 -1.42 -1.46
N ALA A 114 5.45 -1.29 -0.62
CA ALA A 114 5.55 -0.68 0.71
C ALA A 114 5.27 -1.73 1.79
N PRO A 115 6.30 -2.26 2.46
CA PRO A 115 6.14 -3.23 3.53
C PRO A 115 5.49 -2.60 4.77
N GLY A 116 4.76 -3.44 5.53
CA GLY A 116 4.16 -3.04 6.80
C GLY A 116 5.18 -2.99 7.92
N ILE A 117 5.10 -1.96 8.77
CA ILE A 117 5.97 -1.78 9.94
C ILE A 117 5.14 -1.43 11.17
N ALA A 118 5.61 -1.85 12.34
CA ALA A 118 5.05 -1.49 13.64
C ALA A 118 6.14 -1.25 14.69
N THR A 119 7.41 -1.52 14.38
CA THR A 119 8.56 -1.37 15.28
C THR A 119 9.75 -0.74 14.58
N PRO A 120 10.74 -0.17 15.33
CA PRO A 120 12.01 0.28 14.76
C PRO A 120 12.73 -0.82 13.97
N SER A 121 12.72 -2.07 14.46
CA SER A 121 13.35 -3.20 13.76
C SER A 121 12.74 -3.47 12.38
N ASP A 122 11.42 -3.27 12.24
CA ASP A 122 10.76 -3.41 10.94
C ASP A 122 11.22 -2.32 9.96
N ILE A 123 11.40 -1.08 10.46
CA ILE A 123 11.94 0.04 9.66
C ILE A 123 13.35 -0.29 9.18
N GLU A 124 14.23 -0.75 10.08
CA GLU A 124 15.62 -1.10 9.75
C GLU A 124 15.66 -2.22 8.72
N GLN A 125 14.86 -3.26 8.91
CA GLN A 125 14.75 -4.35 7.94
C GLN A 125 14.24 -3.87 6.57
N ALA A 126 13.24 -3.01 6.53
CA ALA A 126 12.73 -2.45 5.28
C ALA A 126 13.77 -1.58 4.57
N LEU A 127 14.59 -0.83 5.31
CA LEU A 127 15.68 -0.01 4.79
C LEU A 127 16.79 -0.84 4.13
N GLU A 128 17.09 -2.05 4.64
CA GLU A 128 18.05 -2.97 4.01
C GLU A 128 17.67 -3.31 2.55
N PHE A 129 16.36 -3.31 2.24
CA PHE A 129 15.83 -3.55 0.89
C PHE A 129 15.60 -2.27 0.09
N GLY A 130 15.99 -1.11 0.61
CA GLY A 130 15.79 0.18 -0.06
C GLY A 130 14.34 0.70 0.01
N CYS A 131 13.48 0.16 0.88
CA CYS A 131 12.13 0.66 1.08
C CYS A 131 12.16 1.98 1.85
N ARG A 132 11.58 3.03 1.28
CA ARG A 132 11.48 4.37 1.91
C ARG A 132 10.04 4.86 2.07
N LEU A 133 9.09 4.20 1.42
CA LEU A 133 7.66 4.32 1.69
C LEU A 133 7.22 3.07 2.44
N LEU A 134 6.66 3.23 3.64
CA LEU A 134 6.36 2.16 4.58
C LEU A 134 4.90 2.23 5.00
N LYS A 135 4.23 1.08 5.09
CA LYS A 135 2.87 1.01 5.63
C LYS A 135 2.94 0.90 7.15
N PHE A 136 2.44 1.90 7.88
CA PHE A 136 2.30 1.81 9.34
C PHE A 136 0.99 1.09 9.69
N PHE A 137 1.09 -0.14 10.20
CA PHE A 137 -0.06 -1.00 10.47
C PHE A 137 0.14 -1.90 11.70
N PRO A 138 -0.89 -2.06 12.57
CA PRO A 138 -2.15 -1.32 12.59
C PRO A 138 -1.98 0.07 13.23
N ALA A 139 -2.44 1.15 12.58
CA ALA A 139 -2.10 2.51 13.00
C ALA A 139 -2.70 2.88 14.37
N GLU A 140 -4.02 3.02 14.49
CA GLU A 140 -4.67 3.43 15.74
C GLU A 140 -4.49 2.41 16.86
N PRO A 141 -4.76 1.09 16.66
CA PRO A 141 -4.52 0.09 17.71
C PRO A 141 -3.05 -0.03 18.10
N GLY A 142 -2.13 0.31 17.21
CA GLY A 142 -0.68 0.27 17.44
C GLY A 142 -0.11 1.49 18.19
N GLY A 143 -0.95 2.44 18.60
CA GLY A 143 -0.54 3.64 19.35
C GLY A 143 -0.66 4.95 18.59
N GLY A 144 -1.21 4.92 17.40
CA GLY A 144 -1.59 6.10 16.62
C GLY A 144 -0.44 6.98 16.19
N LEU A 145 -0.76 8.21 15.83
CA LEU A 145 0.20 9.18 15.32
C LEU A 145 1.32 9.51 16.32
N ALA A 146 1.03 9.51 17.63
CA ALA A 146 2.04 9.77 18.65
C ALA A 146 3.13 8.69 18.66
N TYR A 147 2.73 7.42 18.55
CA TYR A 147 3.66 6.31 18.45
C TYR A 147 4.46 6.37 17.13
N LEU A 148 3.79 6.59 15.99
CA LEU A 148 4.47 6.72 14.71
C LEU A 148 5.54 7.80 14.72
N LYS A 149 5.23 9.00 15.25
CA LYS A 149 6.19 10.11 15.37
C LYS A 149 7.41 9.73 16.23
N SER A 150 7.18 9.08 17.36
CA SER A 150 8.25 8.65 18.26
C SER A 150 9.13 7.58 17.62
N MET A 151 8.52 6.59 16.98
CA MET A 151 9.22 5.50 16.30
C MET A 151 10.02 6.00 15.10
N ALA A 152 9.49 6.95 14.33
CA ALA A 152 10.12 7.48 13.13
C ALA A 152 11.23 8.52 13.42
N ALA A 153 11.25 9.12 14.62
CA ALA A 153 12.17 10.20 14.94
C ALA A 153 13.66 9.88 14.72
N PRO A 154 14.19 8.69 15.07
CA PRO A 154 15.59 8.34 14.80
C PRO A 154 15.95 8.32 13.31
N TYR A 155 14.97 8.13 12.43
CA TYR A 155 15.12 7.97 10.98
C TYR A 155 14.77 9.23 10.20
N ALA A 156 14.46 10.35 10.84
CA ALA A 156 13.99 11.60 10.20
C ALA A 156 14.94 12.09 9.10
N HIS A 157 16.26 11.91 9.28
CA HIS A 157 17.30 12.27 8.31
C HIS A 157 17.30 11.44 7.02
N LEU A 158 16.56 10.32 6.98
CA LEU A 158 16.46 9.41 5.84
C LEU A 158 15.31 9.76 4.88
N GLY A 159 14.42 10.68 5.25
CA GLY A 159 13.29 11.10 4.43
C GLY A 159 12.24 10.00 4.19
N LEU A 160 12.00 9.17 5.20
CA LEU A 160 10.98 8.11 5.13
C LEU A 160 9.58 8.72 5.01
N LYS A 161 8.73 8.04 4.24
CA LYS A 161 7.30 8.35 4.12
C LYS A 161 6.48 7.19 4.65
N PHE A 162 5.31 7.48 5.18
CA PHE A 162 4.44 6.48 5.79
C PHE A 162 3.03 6.52 5.20
N ILE A 163 2.44 5.34 5.04
CA ILE A 163 1.02 5.13 4.72
C ILE A 163 0.38 4.54 5.98
N PRO A 164 -0.20 5.35 6.86
CA PRO A 164 -0.91 4.83 8.03
C PRO A 164 -2.19 4.12 7.62
N LEU A 165 -2.45 2.95 8.22
CA LEU A 165 -3.64 2.15 7.96
C LEU A 165 -4.04 1.34 9.19
N GLY A 166 -5.36 1.23 9.41
CA GLY A 166 -5.95 0.50 10.54
C GLY A 166 -6.50 1.42 11.60
N GLY A 167 -7.83 1.48 11.69
CA GLY A 167 -8.55 2.34 12.61
C GLY A 167 -8.65 3.81 12.18
N LEU A 168 -8.28 4.13 10.91
CA LEU A 168 -8.46 5.48 10.37
C LEU A 168 -9.85 5.63 9.76
N ASP A 169 -10.47 6.77 10.02
CA ASP A 169 -11.78 7.17 9.49
C ASP A 169 -11.83 8.68 9.24
N ALA A 170 -13.00 9.19 8.83
CA ALA A 170 -13.21 10.61 8.55
C ALA A 170 -12.98 11.52 9.77
N GLY A 171 -13.07 10.99 10.99
CA GLY A 171 -12.90 11.73 12.23
C GLY A 171 -11.43 11.97 12.60
N ASN A 172 -10.53 11.03 12.25
CA ASN A 172 -9.12 11.08 12.67
C ASN A 172 -8.11 11.22 11.52
N MET A 173 -8.45 10.88 10.28
CA MET A 173 -7.51 10.85 9.16
C MET A 173 -6.82 12.19 8.89
N LYS A 174 -7.46 13.33 9.21
CA LYS A 174 -6.88 14.66 9.00
C LYS A 174 -5.69 14.96 9.92
N SER A 175 -5.52 14.18 10.99
CA SER A 175 -4.41 14.35 11.94
C SER A 175 -3.13 13.66 11.45
N TYR A 176 -3.25 12.69 10.55
CA TYR A 176 -2.16 11.95 9.96
C TYR A 176 -1.59 12.65 8.74
#